data_3610d91316b9b3abed8d2ec0cc73e540
#
_entry.id   3610d91316b9b3abed8d2ec0cc73e540
#
_cell.length_a   1.000
_cell.length_b   1.000
_cell.length_c   1.000
_cell.angle_alpha   90.00
_cell.angle_beta   90.00
_cell.angle_gamma   90.00
#
_symmetry.space_group_name_H-M   'P 1'
#
loop_
_entity.id
_entity.type
_entity.pdbx_description
1 polymer ?
#
loop_
_entity_poly.entity_id
_entity_poly.type
_entity_poly.pdbx_seq_one_letter_code
_entity_poly.pdbx_strand_id
1 'polypeptide(L)'
;MSGALGTAIAGWAHLYNDNHAVNTTVTFAHFAGVLVGGGLALSADRAAFSPLGPAIDPRLHRWVLGALGVVFVSGMLMLLADLQTYLTSAVFWIKMALVVALLANGYVRVRVEARGGVWLRRTSALSASLWLLILLAGTMLVS
;
A
#
# COMPACT_ATOMS: atom_id res chain seq x y z
N MET A 1 19.67 25.08 -1.86
CA MET A 1 19.12 23.97 -1.03
C MET A 1 19.60 22.58 -1.50
N SER A 2 20.64 22.47 -2.29
CA SER A 2 21.04 21.24 -2.99
C SER A 2 22.20 20.45 -2.36
N GLY A 3 22.86 20.95 -1.32
CA GLY A 3 24.04 20.25 -0.79
C GLY A 3 23.71 19.01 0.09
N ALA A 4 23.12 19.23 1.26
CA ALA A 4 23.01 18.18 2.28
C ALA A 4 21.94 17.11 1.96
N LEU A 5 20.77 17.50 1.47
CA LEU A 5 19.70 16.56 1.10
C LEU A 5 20.10 15.69 -0.11
N GLY A 6 20.70 16.32 -1.13
CA GLY A 6 21.19 15.57 -2.31
C GLY A 6 22.26 14.55 -1.93
N THR A 7 23.20 14.93 -1.04
CA THR A 7 24.23 14.02 -0.53
C THR A 7 23.64 12.87 0.28
N ALA A 8 22.64 13.14 1.13
CA ALA A 8 21.96 12.11 1.91
C ALA A 8 21.18 11.11 1.02
N ILE A 9 20.46 11.61 0.00
CA ILE A 9 19.75 10.75 -0.97
C ILE A 9 20.75 9.90 -1.77
N ALA A 10 21.85 10.49 -2.26
CA ALA A 10 22.89 9.75 -2.98
C ALA A 10 23.55 8.69 -2.09
N GLY A 11 23.83 9.01 -0.83
CA GLY A 11 24.38 8.05 0.13
C GLY A 11 23.41 6.89 0.41
N TRP A 12 22.11 7.18 0.53
CA TRP A 12 21.08 6.14 0.66
C TRP A 12 20.99 5.27 -0.60
N ALA A 13 20.93 5.87 -1.79
CA ALA A 13 20.87 5.14 -3.05
C ALA A 13 22.06 4.18 -3.20
N HIS A 14 23.27 4.63 -2.86
CA HIS A 14 24.48 3.81 -2.86
C HIS A 14 24.36 2.64 -1.87
N LEU A 15 23.97 2.92 -0.62
CA LEU A 15 23.78 1.90 0.41
C LEU A 15 22.73 0.85 0.00
N TYR A 16 21.61 1.30 -0.57
CA TYR A 16 20.52 0.41 -1.00
C TYR A 16 20.95 -0.47 -2.18
N ASN A 17 21.62 0.08 -3.18
CA ASN A 17 21.97 -0.65 -4.40
C ASN A 17 23.18 -1.57 -4.22
N ASP A 18 24.15 -1.19 -3.38
CA ASP A 18 25.36 -1.97 -3.19
C ASP A 18 25.25 -2.99 -2.05
N ASN A 19 24.31 -2.80 -1.12
CA ASN A 19 24.14 -3.71 0.00
C ASN A 19 22.91 -4.62 -0.19
N HIS A 20 23.16 -5.85 -0.61
CA HIS A 20 22.12 -6.85 -0.84
C HIS A 20 21.21 -7.08 0.39
N ALA A 21 21.74 -7.04 1.62
CA ALA A 21 20.93 -7.23 2.82
C ALA A 21 19.96 -6.07 3.04
N VAL A 22 20.40 -4.82 2.81
CA VAL A 22 19.55 -3.62 2.93
C VAL A 22 18.45 -3.66 1.87
N ASN A 23 18.80 -3.90 0.61
CA ASN A 23 17.85 -4.02 -0.49
C ASN A 23 16.80 -5.09 -0.19
N THR A 24 17.22 -6.32 0.13
CA THR A 24 16.33 -7.44 0.43
C THR A 24 15.43 -7.13 1.62
N THR A 25 15.95 -6.53 2.69
CA THR A 25 15.14 -6.22 3.89
C THR A 25 14.06 -5.19 3.59
N VAL A 26 14.38 -4.10 2.89
CA VAL A 26 13.41 -3.05 2.55
C VAL A 26 12.36 -3.59 1.58
N THR A 27 12.78 -4.33 0.57
CA THR A 27 11.88 -4.96 -0.41
C THR A 27 10.96 -5.98 0.26
N PHE A 28 11.51 -6.83 1.13
CA PHE A 28 10.73 -7.80 1.90
C PHE A 28 9.72 -7.09 2.82
N ALA A 29 10.13 -6.05 3.55
CA ALA A 29 9.22 -5.28 4.41
C ALA A 29 8.07 -4.67 3.60
N HIS A 30 8.36 -4.17 2.39
CA HIS A 30 7.34 -3.63 1.49
C HIS A 30 6.31 -4.71 1.08
N PHE A 31 6.77 -5.84 0.57
CA PHE A 31 5.89 -6.93 0.16
C PHE A 31 5.13 -7.55 1.33
N ALA A 32 5.80 -7.76 2.47
CA ALA A 32 5.15 -8.28 3.68
C ALA A 32 4.05 -7.33 4.18
N GLY A 33 4.33 -6.02 4.17
CA GLY A 33 3.33 -5.00 4.53
C GLY A 33 2.12 -5.01 3.59
N VAL A 34 2.35 -5.14 2.27
CA VAL A 34 1.27 -5.25 1.26
C VAL A 34 0.47 -6.53 1.48
N LEU A 35 1.14 -7.67 1.72
CA LEU A 35 0.48 -8.95 1.94
C LEU A 35 -0.37 -8.95 3.22
N VAL A 36 0.18 -8.48 4.33
CA VAL A 36 -0.52 -8.40 5.61
C VAL A 36 -1.64 -7.37 5.55
N GLY A 37 -1.36 -6.16 5.11
CA GLY A 37 -2.35 -5.07 5.01
C GLY A 37 -3.49 -5.42 4.05
N GLY A 38 -3.15 -5.94 2.87
CA GLY A 38 -4.12 -6.37 1.86
C GLY A 38 -4.93 -7.58 2.32
N GLY A 39 -4.30 -8.57 2.92
CA GLY A 39 -4.97 -9.76 3.46
C GLY A 39 -5.97 -9.42 4.55
N LEU A 40 -5.60 -8.56 5.49
CA LEU A 40 -6.49 -8.08 6.55
C LEU A 40 -7.64 -7.21 6.00
N ALA A 41 -7.35 -6.34 5.04
CA ALA A 41 -8.37 -5.51 4.38
C ALA A 41 -9.37 -6.39 3.62
N LEU A 42 -8.90 -7.37 2.84
CA LEU A 42 -9.74 -8.33 2.13
C LEU A 42 -10.60 -9.18 3.07
N SER A 43 -10.05 -9.58 4.24
CA SER A 43 -10.81 -10.30 5.27
C SER A 43 -11.97 -9.44 5.81
N ALA A 44 -11.69 -8.16 6.10
CA ALA A 44 -12.71 -7.22 6.54
C ALA A 44 -13.74 -6.93 5.44
N ASP A 45 -13.31 -6.86 4.18
CA ASP A 45 -14.22 -6.68 3.04
C ASP A 45 -15.12 -7.89 2.83
N ARG A 46 -14.58 -9.10 2.99
CA ARG A 46 -15.37 -10.35 2.92
C ARG A 46 -16.43 -10.40 4.02
N ALA A 47 -16.13 -9.93 5.23
CA ALA A 47 -17.10 -9.89 6.33
C ALA A 47 -18.30 -8.99 6.02
N ALA A 48 -18.15 -7.96 5.18
CA ALA A 48 -19.26 -7.11 4.73
C ALA A 48 -20.30 -7.83 3.86
N PHE A 49 -19.95 -8.99 3.30
CA PHE A 49 -20.88 -9.85 2.54
C PHE A 49 -21.51 -10.95 3.39
N SER A 50 -21.13 -11.06 4.66
CA SER A 50 -21.69 -12.06 5.57
C SER A 50 -23.13 -11.70 5.96
N PRO A 51 -24.06 -12.71 6.04
CA PRO A 51 -25.41 -12.50 6.55
C PRO A 51 -25.46 -12.06 8.02
N LEU A 52 -24.41 -12.35 8.79
CA LEU A 52 -24.30 -12.01 10.21
C LEU A 52 -23.85 -10.55 10.44
N GLY A 53 -23.60 -9.81 9.36
CA GLY A 53 -23.09 -8.45 9.42
C GLY A 53 -21.57 -8.37 9.69
N PRO A 54 -20.99 -7.19 9.52
CA PRO A 54 -19.57 -6.98 9.77
C PRO A 54 -19.31 -6.94 11.27
N ALA A 55 -18.66 -7.97 11.81
CA ALA A 55 -18.02 -7.88 13.11
C ALA A 55 -16.74 -7.08 12.96
N ILE A 56 -16.80 -5.78 13.22
CA ILE A 56 -15.62 -4.91 13.11
C ILE A 56 -14.83 -5.04 14.40
N ASP A 57 -13.68 -5.70 14.33
CA ASP A 57 -12.70 -5.65 15.39
C ASP A 57 -11.86 -4.35 15.22
N PRO A 58 -11.93 -3.40 16.18
CA PRO A 58 -11.11 -2.19 16.13
C PRO A 58 -9.60 -2.47 16.04
N ARG A 59 -9.17 -3.64 16.53
CA ARG A 59 -7.79 -4.09 16.45
C ARG A 59 -7.36 -4.36 15.00
N LEU A 60 -8.27 -4.91 14.18
CA LEU A 60 -7.99 -5.19 12.76
C LEU A 60 -7.66 -3.90 12.01
N HIS A 61 -8.41 -2.83 12.25
CA HIS A 61 -8.15 -1.53 11.65
C HIS A 61 -6.76 -0.99 12.00
N ARG A 62 -6.32 -1.12 13.26
CA ARG A 62 -4.97 -0.71 13.68
C ARG A 62 -3.86 -1.51 12.99
N TRP A 63 -4.06 -2.81 12.79
CA TRP A 63 -3.11 -3.65 12.08
C TRP A 63 -3.02 -3.28 10.59
N VAL A 64 -4.16 -3.01 9.95
CA VAL A 64 -4.17 -2.52 8.55
C VAL A 64 -3.43 -1.19 8.43
N LEU A 65 -3.67 -0.24 9.33
CA LEU A 65 -2.96 1.04 9.34
C LEU A 65 -1.45 0.87 9.59
N GLY A 66 -1.08 -0.01 10.51
CA GLY A 66 0.34 -0.34 10.77
C GLY A 66 1.02 -0.92 9.53
N ALA A 67 0.38 -1.88 8.86
CA ALA A 67 0.89 -2.47 7.63
C ALA A 67 1.00 -1.42 6.49
N LEU A 68 0.02 -0.53 6.34
CA LEU A 68 0.09 0.59 5.39
C LEU A 68 1.25 1.54 5.72
N GLY A 69 1.50 1.80 7.01
CA GLY A 69 2.67 2.58 7.45
C GLY A 69 3.99 1.94 7.01
N VAL A 70 4.14 0.63 7.19
CA VAL A 70 5.32 -0.12 6.72
C VAL A 70 5.45 -0.04 5.20
N VAL A 71 4.37 -0.23 4.46
CA VAL A 71 4.35 -0.11 2.98
C VAL A 71 4.76 1.30 2.54
N PHE A 72 4.25 2.32 3.21
CA PHE A 72 4.57 3.70 2.88
C PHE A 72 6.06 4.00 3.11
N VAL A 73 6.59 3.69 4.29
CA VAL A 73 8.00 3.95 4.64
C VAL A 73 8.93 3.17 3.71
N SER A 74 8.71 1.87 3.55
CA SER A 74 9.54 1.04 2.66
C SER A 74 9.43 1.48 1.20
N GLY A 75 8.25 1.85 0.73
CA GLY A 75 8.05 2.38 -0.62
C GLY A 75 8.77 3.71 -0.86
N MET A 76 8.81 4.60 0.14
CA MET A 76 9.59 5.83 0.08
C MET A 76 11.10 5.55 0.04
N LEU A 77 11.58 4.59 0.82
CA LEU A 77 12.99 4.18 0.81
C LEU A 77 13.39 3.62 -0.57
N MET A 78 12.53 2.80 -1.19
CA MET A 78 12.76 2.28 -2.54
C MET A 78 12.74 3.41 -3.59
N LEU A 79 11.79 4.33 -3.51
CA LEU A 79 11.71 5.50 -4.40
C LEU A 79 12.97 6.37 -4.31
N LEU A 80 13.45 6.65 -3.09
CA LEU A 80 14.66 7.45 -2.88
C LEU A 80 15.94 6.76 -3.35
N ALA A 81 15.92 5.43 -3.47
CA ALA A 81 17.06 4.66 -3.96
C ALA A 81 17.23 4.76 -5.49
N ASP A 82 16.15 4.95 -6.24
CA ASP A 82 16.18 5.10 -7.70
C ASP A 82 15.06 6.02 -8.21
N LEU A 83 15.20 7.30 -7.87
CA LEU A 83 14.24 8.34 -8.24
C LEU A 83 14.02 8.42 -9.75
N GLN A 84 15.06 8.27 -10.54
CA GLN A 84 14.98 8.47 -11.98
C GLN A 84 14.12 7.38 -12.63
N THR A 85 14.36 6.13 -12.32
CA THR A 85 13.58 4.99 -12.86
C THR A 85 12.12 5.08 -12.43
N TYR A 86 11.84 5.31 -11.15
CA TYR A 86 10.45 5.37 -10.68
C TYR A 86 9.68 6.57 -11.23
N LEU A 87 10.26 7.78 -11.23
CA LEU A 87 9.54 8.97 -11.67
C LEU A 87 9.28 9.01 -13.19
N THR A 88 10.07 8.29 -13.99
CA THR A 88 9.84 8.15 -15.44
C THR A 88 8.92 6.99 -15.79
N SER A 89 8.63 6.10 -14.84
CA SER A 89 7.79 4.92 -15.08
C SER A 89 6.29 5.27 -15.06
N ALA A 90 5.59 5.02 -16.15
CA ALA A 90 4.13 5.14 -16.21
C ALA A 90 3.44 4.19 -15.21
N VAL A 91 3.99 2.98 -15.02
CA VAL A 91 3.46 1.99 -14.08
C VAL A 91 3.52 2.49 -12.63
N PHE A 92 4.60 3.21 -12.27
CA PHE A 92 4.70 3.85 -10.97
C PHE A 92 3.55 4.85 -10.72
N TRP A 93 3.26 5.71 -11.67
CA TRP A 93 2.19 6.71 -11.54
C TRP A 93 0.80 6.08 -11.51
N ILE A 94 0.57 5.02 -12.30
CA ILE A 94 -0.66 4.23 -12.23
C ILE A 94 -0.81 3.63 -10.83
N LYS A 95 0.25 3.03 -10.27
CA LYS A 95 0.24 2.47 -8.91
C LYS A 95 -0.06 3.55 -7.87
N MET A 96 0.53 4.74 -7.98
CA MET A 96 0.24 5.85 -7.06
C MET A 96 -1.23 6.29 -7.14
N ALA A 97 -1.80 6.41 -8.33
CA ALA A 97 -3.21 6.72 -8.52
C ALA A 97 -4.14 5.66 -7.90
N LEU A 98 -3.81 4.37 -8.06
CA LEU A 98 -4.54 3.27 -7.43
C LEU A 98 -4.46 3.31 -5.89
N VAL A 99 -3.29 3.64 -5.33
CA VAL A 99 -3.12 3.81 -3.87
C VAL A 99 -3.98 4.97 -3.36
N VAL A 100 -3.97 6.10 -4.04
CA VAL A 100 -4.84 7.24 -3.68
C VAL A 100 -6.31 6.86 -3.75
N ALA A 101 -6.73 6.15 -4.80
CA ALA A 101 -8.11 5.66 -4.95
C ALA A 101 -8.48 4.68 -3.81
N LEU A 102 -7.56 3.78 -3.41
CA LEU A 102 -7.75 2.86 -2.30
C LEU A 102 -7.94 3.61 -0.97
N LEU A 103 -7.11 4.60 -0.69
CA LEU A 103 -7.21 5.42 0.53
C LEU A 103 -8.52 6.22 0.57
N ALA A 104 -8.91 6.82 -0.56
CA ALA A 104 -10.18 7.53 -0.70
C ALA A 104 -11.37 6.58 -0.48
N ASN A 105 -11.35 5.39 -1.09
CA ASN A 105 -12.37 4.37 -0.87
C ASN A 105 -12.42 3.91 0.60
N GLY A 106 -11.27 3.74 1.26
CA GLY A 106 -11.19 3.42 2.68
C GLY A 106 -11.83 4.50 3.57
N TYR A 107 -11.58 5.77 3.25
CA TYR A 107 -12.21 6.90 3.93
C TYR A 107 -13.75 6.90 3.76
N VAL A 108 -14.23 6.70 2.53
CA VAL A 108 -15.68 6.59 2.23
C VAL A 108 -16.28 5.41 2.98
N ARG A 109 -15.59 4.26 2.99
CA ARG A 109 -16.05 3.05 3.68
C ARG A 109 -16.32 3.31 5.15
N VAL A 110 -15.39 3.94 5.88
CA VAL A 110 -15.60 4.31 7.30
C VAL A 110 -16.85 5.16 7.49
N ARG A 111 -17.14 6.07 6.55
CA ARG A 111 -18.34 6.93 6.60
C ARG A 111 -19.64 6.19 6.33
N VAL A 112 -19.63 5.17 5.47
CA VAL A 112 -20.83 4.41 5.10
C VAL A 112 -21.04 3.17 5.94
N GLU A 113 -20.05 2.76 6.72
CA GLU A 113 -20.10 1.56 7.56
C GLU A 113 -21.27 1.60 8.55
N ALA A 114 -21.53 2.74 9.18
CA ALA A 114 -22.67 2.95 10.06
C ALA A 114 -24.04 2.86 9.35
N ARG A 115 -24.06 3.03 8.02
CA ARG A 115 -25.27 2.96 7.20
C ARG A 115 -25.55 1.55 6.68
N GLY A 116 -24.55 0.67 6.64
CA GLY A 116 -24.64 -0.71 6.16
C GLY A 116 -25.14 -0.85 4.71
N GLY A 117 -25.57 -2.06 4.36
CA GLY A 117 -26.31 -2.34 3.13
C GLY A 117 -25.47 -2.31 1.84
N VAL A 118 -26.10 -1.90 0.75
CA VAL A 118 -25.53 -1.94 -0.61
C VAL A 118 -24.26 -1.11 -0.76
N TRP A 119 -24.17 0.04 -0.10
CA TRP A 119 -22.99 0.91 -0.16
C TRP A 119 -21.76 0.26 0.46
N LEU A 120 -21.92 -0.43 1.58
CA LEU A 120 -20.82 -1.15 2.21
C LEU A 120 -20.28 -2.26 1.29
N ARG A 121 -21.16 -3.02 0.65
CA ARG A 121 -20.77 -4.07 -0.31
C ARG A 121 -20.05 -3.49 -1.52
N ARG A 122 -20.49 -2.35 -2.07
CA ARG A 122 -19.84 -1.69 -3.20
C ARG A 122 -18.45 -1.19 -2.85
N THR A 123 -18.27 -0.51 -1.71
CA THR A 123 -16.96 -0.03 -1.26
C THR A 123 -16.02 -1.19 -0.96
N SER A 124 -16.52 -2.31 -0.41
CA SER A 124 -15.72 -3.51 -0.15
C SER A 124 -15.30 -4.22 -1.45
N ALA A 125 -16.19 -4.35 -2.43
CA ALA A 125 -15.83 -4.90 -3.73
C ALA A 125 -14.78 -4.03 -4.46
N LEU A 126 -14.95 -2.71 -4.40
CA LEU A 126 -13.99 -1.76 -4.97
C LEU A 126 -12.63 -1.85 -4.26
N SER A 127 -12.61 -1.95 -2.93
CA SER A 127 -11.39 -2.14 -2.14
C SER A 127 -10.63 -3.38 -2.58
N ALA A 128 -11.31 -4.53 -2.67
CA ALA A 128 -10.71 -5.79 -3.10
C ALA A 128 -10.10 -5.69 -4.51
N SER A 129 -10.83 -5.07 -5.45
CA SER A 129 -10.34 -4.85 -6.82
C SER A 129 -9.12 -3.95 -6.86
N LEU A 130 -9.12 -2.86 -6.10
CA LEU A 130 -7.98 -1.92 -6.01
C LEU A 130 -6.74 -2.61 -5.43
N TRP A 131 -6.89 -3.44 -4.38
CA TRP A 131 -5.79 -4.21 -3.83
C TRP A 131 -5.15 -5.14 -4.85
N LEU A 132 -5.96 -5.87 -5.63
CA LEU A 132 -5.47 -6.77 -6.68
C LEU A 132 -4.75 -5.99 -7.79
N LEU A 133 -5.28 -4.85 -8.22
CA LEU A 133 -4.65 -4.01 -9.23
C LEU A 133 -3.32 -3.40 -8.73
N ILE A 134 -3.23 -3.01 -7.46
CA ILE A 134 -2.00 -2.50 -6.84
C ILE A 134 -0.93 -3.59 -6.78
N LEU A 135 -1.33 -4.82 -6.43
CA LEU A 135 -0.44 -5.99 -6.44
C LEU A 135 0.08 -6.25 -7.86
N LEU A 136 -0.81 -6.28 -8.85
CA LEU A 136 -0.44 -6.49 -10.24
C LEU A 136 0.51 -5.39 -10.75
N ALA A 137 0.20 -4.13 -10.49
CA ALA A 137 1.07 -3.02 -10.85
C ALA A 137 2.43 -3.11 -10.14
N GLY A 138 2.45 -3.59 -8.89
CA GLY A 138 3.68 -3.83 -8.13
C GLY A 138 4.58 -4.89 -8.75
N THR A 139 4.00 -6.00 -9.23
CA THR A 139 4.77 -7.06 -9.90
C THR A 139 5.34 -6.60 -11.23
N MET A 140 4.61 -5.77 -11.98
CA MET A 140 5.08 -5.17 -13.24
C MET A 140 6.23 -4.18 -13.06
N LEU A 141 6.39 -3.58 -11.87
CA LEU A 141 7.49 -2.66 -11.59
C LEU A 141 8.82 -3.38 -11.29
N VAL A 142 8.74 -4.64 -10.89
CA VAL A 142 9.90 -5.45 -10.48
C VAL A 142 10.37 -6.37 -11.62
N SER A 143 9.52 -6.59 -12.63
CA SER A 143 9.84 -7.37 -13.84
C SER A 143 10.56 -6.53 -14.88
#